data_a4476ac7556cb0494169bfe0ade2150e
#
_entry.id   a4476ac7556cb0494169bfe0ade2150e
#
_cell.length_a   1.000
_cell.length_b   1.000
_cell.length_c   1.000
_cell.angle_alpha   90.00
_cell.angle_beta   90.00
_cell.angle_gamma   90.00
#
_symmetry.space_group_name_H-M   'P 1'
#
loop_
_entity.id
_entity.type
_entity.pdbx_description
1 polymer ?
#
loop_
_entity_poly.entity_id
_entity_poly.type
_entity_poly.pdbx_seq_one_letter_code
_entity_poly.pdbx_strand_id
1 'polypeptide(L)'
;APKGKDTPADISRNVDGFYALIRSNLQETFPDAAEDRMTTRELGDLITRLAVLPTAKWVSENPTQIGQTETIKVPLSDDLDLYLKGAVSKEFRLRLGDISAVTETAPRQFQLTGAGAFKALESLVAVQRQEVGDAVDARSILISAGSTTGRVTSLNADGAEVTLLTGSASDFSNVRPTARMIALPESERNVSDLQIAWTLALKEKGRISRVPHTSLLTHTDSTYPELAGALAAIVGSLLTMMVTGFIAIPVGIFASVYLEEFAPRNRLTEIIEVNINNLAAVPSIVFGLLGAAVFLGFFGLPRSAPLVGGLVLALLTLPTIIIASRAALKS
;
A
#
# COMPACT_ATOMS: atom_id res chain seq x y z
N ALA A 1 -0.16 -15.62 -26.82
CA ALA A 1 -1.58 -15.42 -26.52
C ALA A 1 -2.22 -16.74 -26.16
N PRO A 2 -3.08 -16.85 -25.15
CA PRO A 2 -3.80 -18.09 -24.86
C PRO A 2 -4.59 -18.49 -26.12
N LYS A 3 -4.41 -19.73 -26.56
CA LYS A 3 -5.21 -20.32 -27.64
C LYS A 3 -6.64 -20.50 -27.15
N GLY A 4 -7.48 -19.50 -27.36
CA GLY A 4 -8.87 -19.50 -26.96
C GLY A 4 -9.58 -18.35 -27.64
N LYS A 5 -10.88 -18.46 -27.79
CA LYS A 5 -11.73 -17.54 -28.56
C LYS A 5 -11.42 -16.06 -28.22
N ASP A 6 -11.26 -15.25 -29.23
CA ASP A 6 -10.77 -13.88 -29.21
C ASP A 6 -11.78 -12.82 -28.71
N THR A 7 -12.75 -13.21 -27.89
CA THR A 7 -13.70 -12.24 -27.31
C THR A 7 -13.21 -11.67 -26.00
N PRO A 8 -13.49 -10.39 -25.68
CA PRO A 8 -13.10 -9.79 -24.39
C PRO A 8 -13.54 -10.60 -23.16
N ALA A 9 -14.70 -11.29 -23.27
CA ALA A 9 -15.23 -12.16 -22.21
C ALA A 9 -14.41 -13.45 -22.05
N ASP A 10 -13.86 -14.02 -23.11
CA ASP A 10 -13.02 -15.22 -23.05
C ASP A 10 -11.61 -14.89 -22.56
N ILE A 11 -11.10 -13.70 -22.87
CA ILE A 11 -9.82 -13.18 -22.39
C ILE A 11 -9.87 -13.00 -20.87
N SER A 12 -10.96 -12.42 -20.35
CA SER A 12 -11.11 -12.21 -18.89
C SER A 12 -11.28 -13.51 -18.10
N ARG A 13 -11.70 -14.61 -18.74
CA ARG A 13 -11.80 -15.94 -18.11
C ARG A 13 -10.49 -16.72 -18.07
N ASN A 14 -9.49 -16.33 -18.88
CA ASN A 14 -8.19 -17.00 -18.99
C ASN A 14 -7.09 -16.32 -18.17
N VAL A 15 -7.42 -15.92 -16.95
CA VAL A 15 -6.55 -15.15 -16.05
C VAL A 15 -5.23 -15.87 -15.75
N ASP A 16 -5.28 -17.19 -15.56
CA ASP A 16 -4.08 -18.01 -15.24
C ASP A 16 -3.03 -17.98 -16.36
N GLY A 17 -3.44 -17.89 -17.63
CA GLY A 17 -2.53 -17.79 -18.76
C GLY A 17 -1.71 -16.50 -18.77
N PHE A 18 -2.29 -15.39 -18.32
CA PHE A 18 -1.56 -14.11 -18.23
C PHE A 18 -0.53 -14.12 -17.10
N TYR A 19 -0.84 -14.74 -15.97
CA TYR A 19 0.13 -14.87 -14.88
C TYR A 19 1.35 -15.69 -15.30
N ALA A 20 1.14 -16.81 -16.00
CA ALA A 20 2.21 -17.61 -16.56
C ALA A 20 3.08 -16.81 -17.55
N LEU A 21 2.46 -15.99 -18.41
CA LEU A 21 3.17 -15.12 -19.36
C LEU A 21 4.06 -14.08 -18.65
N ILE A 22 3.55 -13.43 -17.59
CA ILE A 22 4.33 -12.45 -16.84
C ILE A 22 5.51 -13.13 -16.13
N ARG A 23 5.27 -14.32 -15.54
CA ARG A 23 6.34 -15.11 -14.91
C ARG A 23 7.40 -15.55 -15.90
N SER A 24 7.05 -15.99 -17.11
CA SER A 24 8.04 -16.37 -18.13
C SER A 24 8.92 -15.18 -18.53
N ASN A 25 8.37 -13.97 -18.62
CA ASN A 25 9.15 -12.77 -18.89
C ASN A 25 10.15 -12.43 -17.75
N LEU A 26 9.78 -12.68 -16.50
CA LEU A 26 10.71 -12.55 -15.38
C LEU A 26 11.82 -13.61 -15.45
N GLN A 27 11.49 -14.87 -15.80
CA GLN A 27 12.46 -15.95 -15.97
C GLN A 27 13.44 -15.66 -17.13
N GLU A 28 12.96 -15.09 -18.24
CA GLU A 28 13.84 -14.63 -19.33
C GLU A 28 14.79 -13.51 -18.86
N THR A 29 14.34 -12.67 -17.92
CA THR A 29 15.14 -11.57 -17.37
C THR A 29 16.19 -12.06 -16.38
N PHE A 30 15.90 -13.15 -15.66
CA PHE A 30 16.74 -13.78 -14.65
C PHE A 30 16.81 -15.30 -14.91
N PRO A 31 17.59 -15.74 -15.91
CA PRO A 31 17.65 -17.15 -16.30
C PRO A 31 18.20 -18.06 -15.18
N ASP A 32 19.12 -17.55 -14.37
CA ASP A 32 19.67 -18.29 -13.22
C ASP A 32 18.59 -18.70 -12.20
N ALA A 33 17.52 -17.92 -12.09
CA ALA A 33 16.39 -18.22 -11.21
C ALA A 33 15.52 -19.37 -11.74
N ALA A 34 15.66 -19.77 -12.98
CA ALA A 34 14.89 -20.87 -13.59
C ALA A 34 15.50 -22.26 -13.30
N GLU A 35 16.71 -22.34 -12.77
CA GLU A 35 17.43 -23.59 -12.51
C GLU A 35 16.84 -24.35 -11.31
N ASP A 36 16.27 -23.65 -10.32
CA ASP A 36 15.67 -24.25 -9.14
C ASP A 36 14.19 -23.86 -8.96
N ARG A 37 13.38 -24.84 -8.50
CA ARG A 37 11.93 -24.63 -8.30
C ARG A 37 11.60 -23.61 -7.20
N MET A 38 12.38 -23.59 -6.12
CA MET A 38 12.15 -22.64 -5.02
C MET A 38 12.43 -21.21 -5.49
N THR A 39 13.58 -21.03 -6.14
CA THR A 39 14.02 -19.75 -6.71
C THR A 39 13.05 -19.26 -7.78
N THR A 40 12.54 -20.16 -8.64
CA THR A 40 11.51 -19.85 -9.63
C THR A 40 10.20 -19.36 -8.99
N ARG A 41 9.80 -19.97 -7.86
CA ARG A 41 8.60 -19.53 -7.13
C ARG A 41 8.83 -18.17 -6.52
N GLU A 42 9.96 -17.98 -5.85
CA GLU A 42 10.35 -16.72 -5.22
C GLU A 42 10.45 -15.57 -6.23
N LEU A 43 10.95 -15.83 -7.44
CA LEU A 43 10.93 -14.88 -8.55
C LEU A 43 9.49 -14.51 -8.96
N GLY A 44 8.57 -15.47 -8.95
CA GLY A 44 7.16 -15.23 -9.22
C GLY A 44 6.48 -14.36 -8.16
N ASP A 45 6.94 -14.44 -6.92
CA ASP A 45 6.40 -13.66 -5.80
C ASP A 45 6.86 -12.17 -5.81
N LEU A 46 7.69 -11.75 -6.80
CA LEU A 46 7.96 -10.33 -7.04
C LEU A 46 6.71 -9.54 -7.47
N ILE A 47 5.75 -10.21 -8.07
CA ILE A 47 4.52 -9.61 -8.58
C ILE A 47 3.31 -10.14 -7.81
N THR A 48 2.33 -9.28 -7.61
CA THR A 48 1.04 -9.71 -7.03
C THR A 48 0.29 -10.62 -8.01
N ARG A 49 -0.53 -11.54 -7.49
CA ARG A 49 -1.43 -12.36 -8.33
C ARG A 49 -2.41 -11.50 -9.12
N LEU A 50 -2.71 -10.30 -8.65
CA LEU A 50 -3.57 -9.34 -9.33
C LEU A 50 -2.91 -8.64 -10.53
N ALA A 51 -1.61 -8.86 -10.76
CA ALA A 51 -0.89 -8.38 -11.94
C ALA A 51 -1.54 -8.82 -13.27
N VAL A 52 -2.32 -9.90 -13.23
CA VAL A 52 -3.11 -10.39 -14.38
C VAL A 52 -4.22 -9.43 -14.79
N LEU A 53 -4.83 -8.69 -13.86
CA LEU A 53 -5.97 -7.81 -14.13
C LEU A 53 -5.62 -6.65 -15.06
N PRO A 54 -4.57 -5.84 -14.81
CA PRO A 54 -4.13 -4.82 -15.76
C PRO A 54 -3.80 -5.40 -17.13
N THR A 55 -3.17 -6.58 -17.16
CA THR A 55 -2.79 -7.25 -18.40
C THR A 55 -4.03 -7.73 -19.18
N ALA A 56 -4.97 -8.38 -18.52
CA ALA A 56 -6.21 -8.83 -19.14
C ALA A 56 -7.04 -7.64 -19.64
N LYS A 57 -7.16 -6.58 -18.85
CA LYS A 57 -7.83 -5.35 -19.23
C LYS A 57 -7.19 -4.73 -20.47
N TRP A 58 -5.87 -4.56 -20.47
CA TRP A 58 -5.14 -3.97 -21.59
C TRP A 58 -5.34 -4.79 -22.87
N VAL A 59 -5.23 -6.13 -22.82
CA VAL A 59 -5.46 -7.02 -23.96
C VAL A 59 -6.88 -6.92 -24.47
N SER A 60 -7.88 -6.82 -23.58
CA SER A 60 -9.30 -6.68 -23.96
C SER A 60 -9.60 -5.34 -24.65
N GLU A 61 -8.89 -4.28 -24.26
CA GLU A 61 -9.02 -2.93 -24.86
C GLU A 61 -8.22 -2.77 -26.16
N ASN A 62 -7.18 -3.61 -26.37
CA ASN A 62 -6.28 -3.53 -27.52
C ASN A 62 -6.18 -4.87 -28.29
N PRO A 63 -7.28 -5.45 -28.79
CA PRO A 63 -7.28 -6.78 -29.42
C PRO A 63 -6.44 -6.85 -30.70
N THR A 64 -6.25 -5.74 -31.40
CA THR A 64 -5.46 -5.65 -32.64
C THR A 64 -3.95 -5.72 -32.41
N GLN A 65 -3.50 -5.56 -31.18
CA GLN A 65 -2.08 -5.60 -30.79
C GLN A 65 -1.66 -7.00 -30.29
N ILE A 66 -2.56 -7.97 -30.30
CA ILE A 66 -2.26 -9.36 -29.96
C ILE A 66 -1.25 -9.93 -30.96
N GLY A 67 -0.11 -10.42 -30.43
CA GLY A 67 1.02 -10.91 -31.24
C GLY A 67 2.14 -9.90 -31.46
N GLN A 68 1.98 -8.66 -31.01
CA GLN A 68 3.04 -7.65 -30.96
C GLN A 68 3.71 -7.64 -29.57
N THR A 69 4.94 -7.10 -29.51
CA THR A 69 5.64 -6.92 -28.23
C THR A 69 5.28 -5.56 -27.65
N GLU A 70 4.59 -5.58 -26.50
CA GLU A 70 4.14 -4.38 -25.82
C GLU A 70 4.58 -4.37 -24.36
N THR A 71 4.79 -3.17 -23.81
CA THR A 71 5.19 -3.00 -22.41
C THR A 71 3.96 -2.70 -21.55
N ILE A 72 3.58 -3.66 -20.71
CA ILE A 72 2.46 -3.53 -19.80
C ILE A 72 2.99 -3.35 -18.38
N LYS A 73 2.48 -2.34 -17.66
CA LYS A 73 2.82 -2.11 -16.26
C LYS A 73 1.96 -3.00 -15.37
N VAL A 74 2.64 -3.77 -14.52
CA VAL A 74 2.00 -4.64 -13.53
C VAL A 74 2.46 -4.26 -12.13
N PRO A 75 1.59 -4.39 -11.10
CA PRO A 75 1.95 -4.07 -9.73
C PRO A 75 2.97 -5.09 -9.18
N LEU A 76 3.94 -4.58 -8.42
CA LEU A 76 4.80 -5.40 -7.57
C LEU A 76 3.98 -6.00 -6.41
N SER A 77 4.54 -7.02 -5.74
CA SER A 77 3.97 -7.51 -4.49
C SER A 77 4.00 -6.41 -3.42
N ASP A 78 3.02 -6.43 -2.51
CA ASP A 78 2.89 -5.43 -1.44
C ASP A 78 4.14 -5.35 -0.57
N ASP A 79 4.72 -6.50 -0.21
CA ASP A 79 5.92 -6.57 0.62
C ASP A 79 7.11 -5.85 -0.03
N LEU A 80 7.28 -6.02 -1.35
CA LEU A 80 8.34 -5.34 -2.10
C LEU A 80 8.05 -3.85 -2.30
N ASP A 81 6.80 -3.47 -2.51
CA ASP A 81 6.41 -2.06 -2.58
C ASP A 81 6.67 -1.35 -1.26
N LEU A 82 6.30 -1.97 -0.14
CA LEU A 82 6.58 -1.48 1.20
C LEU A 82 8.09 -1.40 1.48
N TYR A 83 8.87 -2.39 1.03
CA TYR A 83 10.33 -2.36 1.13
C TYR A 83 10.92 -1.18 0.35
N LEU A 84 10.52 -0.97 -0.90
CA LEU A 84 10.99 0.15 -1.73
C LEU A 84 10.62 1.53 -1.17
N LYS A 85 9.53 1.61 -0.43
CA LYS A 85 9.08 2.81 0.31
C LYS A 85 9.80 3.00 1.63
N GLY A 86 10.60 2.02 2.10
CA GLY A 86 11.31 2.06 3.37
C GLY A 86 10.42 1.81 4.59
N ALA A 87 9.24 1.21 4.41
CA ALA A 87 8.28 0.93 5.47
C ALA A 87 8.55 -0.39 6.22
N VAL A 88 9.27 -1.34 5.59
CA VAL A 88 9.54 -2.66 6.19
C VAL A 88 10.72 -2.63 7.14
N SER A 89 11.82 -1.98 6.75
CA SER A 89 13.06 -1.96 7.53
C SER A 89 13.85 -0.69 7.28
N LYS A 90 14.51 -0.20 8.31
CA LYS A 90 15.51 0.86 8.17
C LYS A 90 16.69 0.32 7.35
N GLU A 91 17.11 1.08 6.35
CA GLU A 91 18.22 0.73 5.47
C GLU A 91 19.32 1.78 5.62
N PHE A 92 20.54 1.31 5.86
CA PHE A 92 21.74 2.18 5.88
C PHE A 92 22.45 2.02 4.54
N ARG A 93 22.53 3.10 3.78
CA ARG A 93 23.16 3.12 2.45
C ARG A 93 24.49 3.86 2.51
N LEU A 94 25.49 3.24 1.92
CA LEU A 94 26.85 3.74 1.90
C LEU A 94 27.47 3.51 0.54
N ARG A 95 28.18 4.49 -0.01
CA ARG A 95 28.99 4.31 -1.22
C ARG A 95 30.37 3.83 -0.80
N LEU A 96 30.81 2.72 -1.36
CA LEU A 96 32.13 2.13 -1.09
C LEU A 96 33.22 2.85 -1.89
N GLY A 97 34.48 2.54 -1.55
CA GLY A 97 35.63 2.93 -2.36
C GLY A 97 35.74 2.14 -3.65
N ASP A 98 36.79 2.41 -4.41
CA ASP A 98 37.05 1.70 -5.69
C ASP A 98 37.46 0.24 -5.44
N ILE A 99 36.78 -0.68 -6.10
CA ILE A 99 37.13 -2.11 -6.07
C ILE A 99 38.21 -2.34 -7.12
N SER A 100 39.40 -2.74 -6.68
CA SER A 100 40.56 -2.95 -7.54
C SER A 100 40.65 -4.34 -8.15
N ALA A 101 40.15 -5.37 -7.43
CA ALA A 101 40.18 -6.74 -7.92
C ALA A 101 38.94 -7.51 -7.43
N VAL A 102 38.55 -8.50 -8.25
CA VAL A 102 37.46 -9.44 -7.99
C VAL A 102 38.01 -10.84 -8.27
N THR A 103 38.02 -11.71 -7.27
CA THR A 103 38.57 -13.06 -7.38
C THR A 103 37.52 -14.07 -6.96
N GLU A 104 37.27 -15.07 -7.76
CA GLU A 104 36.36 -16.17 -7.42
C GLU A 104 37.03 -17.08 -6.39
N THR A 105 36.36 -17.33 -5.26
CA THR A 105 36.83 -18.20 -4.16
C THR A 105 36.09 -19.53 -4.17
N ALA A 106 34.82 -19.55 -4.59
CA ALA A 106 34.00 -20.75 -4.74
C ALA A 106 32.85 -20.45 -5.74
N PRO A 107 32.08 -21.43 -6.21
CA PRO A 107 30.93 -21.18 -7.09
C PRO A 107 29.99 -20.12 -6.52
N ARG A 108 29.81 -19.03 -7.25
CA ARG A 108 29.03 -17.81 -6.84
C ARG A 108 29.59 -17.05 -5.63
N GLN A 109 30.79 -17.39 -5.12
CA GLN A 109 31.48 -16.65 -4.05
C GLN A 109 32.69 -15.92 -4.59
N PHE A 110 32.79 -14.64 -4.26
CA PHE A 110 33.81 -13.74 -4.80
C PHE A 110 34.42 -12.91 -3.68
N GLN A 111 35.75 -12.77 -3.71
CA GLN A 111 36.47 -11.84 -2.89
C GLN A 111 36.58 -10.52 -3.64
N LEU A 112 35.97 -9.47 -3.12
CA LEU A 112 36.16 -8.10 -3.59
C LEU A 112 37.28 -7.47 -2.78
N THR A 113 38.26 -6.85 -3.45
CA THR A 113 39.38 -6.16 -2.78
C THR A 113 39.55 -4.76 -3.29
N GLY A 114 39.93 -3.83 -2.39
CA GLY A 114 40.21 -2.43 -2.69
C GLY A 114 40.76 -1.73 -1.45
N ALA A 115 41.90 -1.07 -1.57
CA ALA A 115 42.57 -0.44 -0.43
C ALA A 115 41.66 0.55 0.28
N GLY A 116 41.27 0.24 1.55
CA GLY A 116 40.35 1.04 2.35
C GLY A 116 38.93 1.16 1.82
N ALA A 117 38.59 0.38 0.75
CA ALA A 117 37.30 0.51 0.07
C ALA A 117 36.11 0.22 0.98
N PHE A 118 36.27 -0.66 1.96
CA PHE A 118 35.22 -1.14 2.85
C PHE A 118 35.30 -0.52 4.25
N LYS A 119 36.29 0.32 4.55
CA LYS A 119 36.52 0.90 5.88
C LYS A 119 35.28 1.60 6.45
N ALA A 120 34.56 2.34 5.62
CA ALA A 120 33.36 3.04 6.07
C ALA A 120 32.20 2.05 6.40
N LEU A 121 32.10 0.94 5.64
CA LEU A 121 31.13 -0.12 5.92
C LEU A 121 31.48 -0.88 7.20
N GLU A 122 32.75 -1.24 7.37
CA GLU A 122 33.24 -1.86 8.60
C GLU A 122 32.97 -0.99 9.83
N SER A 123 33.25 0.32 9.73
CA SER A 123 32.93 1.29 10.80
C SER A 123 31.43 1.35 11.09
N LEU A 124 30.58 1.31 10.07
CA LEU A 124 29.12 1.27 10.25
C LEU A 124 28.69 0.01 11.00
N VAL A 125 29.21 -1.16 10.63
CA VAL A 125 28.93 -2.44 11.30
C VAL A 125 29.39 -2.37 12.76
N ALA A 126 30.57 -1.82 13.03
CA ALA A 126 31.10 -1.67 14.39
C ALA A 126 30.20 -0.76 15.26
N VAL A 127 29.73 0.37 14.73
CA VAL A 127 28.77 1.25 15.42
C VAL A 127 27.47 0.53 15.71
N GLN A 128 26.93 -0.18 14.71
CA GLN A 128 25.68 -0.93 14.89
C GLN A 128 25.85 -2.09 15.88
N ARG A 129 27.02 -2.71 15.96
CA ARG A 129 27.32 -3.73 16.98
C ARG A 129 27.32 -3.16 18.40
N GLN A 130 27.72 -1.90 18.59
CA GLN A 130 27.60 -1.23 19.91
C GLN A 130 26.13 -1.00 20.30
N GLU A 131 25.24 -0.78 19.32
CA GLU A 131 23.81 -0.53 19.57
C GLU A 131 23.00 -1.81 19.82
N VAL A 132 23.26 -2.87 19.05
CA VAL A 132 22.42 -4.09 19.04
C VAL A 132 23.18 -5.38 19.37
N GLY A 133 24.47 -5.31 19.72
CA GLY A 133 25.31 -6.46 20.03
C GLY A 133 25.45 -7.42 18.84
N ASP A 134 25.51 -8.71 19.11
CA ASP A 134 25.69 -9.78 18.11
C ASP A 134 24.51 -9.89 17.13
N ALA A 135 23.36 -9.27 17.41
CA ALA A 135 22.25 -9.24 16.49
C ALA A 135 22.57 -8.53 15.15
N VAL A 136 23.66 -7.73 15.10
CA VAL A 136 24.17 -7.16 13.87
C VAL A 136 24.58 -8.21 12.84
N ASP A 137 25.07 -9.36 13.28
CA ASP A 137 25.58 -10.44 12.42
C ASP A 137 24.43 -11.16 11.66
N ALA A 138 23.21 -11.08 12.17
CA ALA A 138 22.02 -11.59 11.49
C ALA A 138 21.49 -10.65 10.40
N ARG A 139 21.98 -9.40 10.34
CA ARG A 139 21.55 -8.40 9.35
C ARG A 139 22.15 -8.69 7.98
N SER A 140 21.35 -8.41 6.96
CA SER A 140 21.83 -8.54 5.58
C SER A 140 22.62 -7.31 5.16
N ILE A 141 23.80 -7.54 4.61
CA ILE A 141 24.60 -6.49 3.95
C ILE A 141 24.67 -6.87 2.46
N LEU A 142 24.09 -6.03 1.62
CA LEU A 142 24.08 -6.20 0.16
C LEU A 142 25.00 -5.15 -0.48
N ILE A 143 25.83 -5.59 -1.43
CA ILE A 143 26.67 -4.70 -2.25
C ILE A 143 26.15 -4.76 -3.69
N SER A 144 25.86 -3.59 -4.26
CA SER A 144 25.31 -3.48 -5.61
C SER A 144 26.17 -2.60 -6.51
N ALA A 145 26.40 -3.08 -7.74
CA ALA A 145 27.04 -2.35 -8.83
C ALA A 145 26.17 -2.52 -10.11
N GLY A 146 25.46 -1.45 -10.51
CA GLY A 146 24.46 -1.54 -11.57
C GLY A 146 23.37 -2.57 -11.25
N SER A 147 23.15 -3.52 -12.14
CA SER A 147 22.16 -4.60 -11.98
C SER A 147 22.67 -5.80 -11.17
N THR A 148 23.94 -5.79 -10.78
CA THR A 148 24.59 -6.87 -10.03
C THR A 148 24.50 -6.59 -8.53
N THR A 149 24.12 -7.62 -7.76
CA THR A 149 24.05 -7.55 -6.30
C THR A 149 24.62 -8.82 -5.70
N GLY A 150 25.49 -8.65 -4.68
CA GLY A 150 26.02 -9.72 -3.86
C GLY A 150 25.73 -9.49 -2.38
N ARG A 151 25.56 -10.57 -1.62
CA ARG A 151 25.43 -10.57 -0.17
C ARG A 151 26.78 -10.76 0.48
N VAL A 152 27.14 -9.89 1.41
CA VAL A 152 28.41 -9.98 2.16
C VAL A 152 28.34 -11.13 3.17
N THR A 153 29.34 -11.99 3.14
CA THR A 153 29.54 -13.11 4.09
C THR A 153 30.68 -12.83 5.07
N SER A 154 31.71 -12.10 4.61
CA SER A 154 32.84 -11.68 5.44
C SER A 154 33.27 -10.27 5.05
N LEU A 155 33.72 -9.47 6.01
CA LEU A 155 34.05 -8.06 5.81
C LEU A 155 35.31 -7.68 6.60
N ASN A 156 36.21 -6.95 5.92
CA ASN A 156 37.31 -6.22 6.54
C ASN A 156 37.54 -4.89 5.83
N ALA A 157 38.46 -4.06 6.30
CA ALA A 157 38.71 -2.71 5.77
C ALA A 157 39.08 -2.68 4.26
N ASP A 158 39.78 -3.70 3.80
CA ASP A 158 40.35 -3.78 2.44
C ASP A 158 39.65 -4.79 1.53
N GLY A 159 38.68 -5.53 2.06
CA GLY A 159 37.97 -6.53 1.27
C GLY A 159 36.67 -7.02 1.88
N ALA A 160 35.87 -7.64 1.05
CA ALA A 160 34.65 -8.33 1.44
C ALA A 160 34.48 -9.60 0.61
N GLU A 161 34.10 -10.68 1.27
CA GLU A 161 33.63 -11.87 0.59
C GLU A 161 32.13 -11.74 0.35
N VAL A 162 31.71 -12.00 -0.89
CA VAL A 162 30.30 -11.83 -1.29
C VAL A 162 29.81 -13.09 -2.01
N THR A 163 28.57 -13.47 -1.69
CA THR A 163 27.82 -14.46 -2.47
C THR A 163 26.99 -13.72 -3.50
N LEU A 164 27.21 -14.00 -4.79
CA LEU A 164 26.49 -13.35 -5.89
C LEU A 164 25.03 -13.79 -5.90
N LEU A 165 24.13 -12.82 -5.84
CA LEU A 165 22.68 -13.02 -5.91
C LEU A 165 22.16 -12.80 -7.33
N THR A 166 22.62 -11.73 -8.01
CA THR A 166 22.22 -11.39 -9.39
C THR A 166 23.39 -10.82 -10.17
N GLY A 167 23.38 -10.97 -11.48
CA GLY A 167 24.33 -10.33 -12.40
C GLY A 167 25.66 -11.06 -12.49
N SER A 168 26.74 -10.32 -12.85
CA SER A 168 28.09 -10.85 -13.05
C SER A 168 29.08 -10.21 -12.08
N ALA A 169 29.98 -11.00 -11.52
CA ALA A 169 31.03 -10.50 -10.62
C ALA A 169 31.96 -9.47 -11.28
N SER A 170 32.14 -9.54 -12.60
CA SER A 170 32.92 -8.57 -13.38
C SER A 170 32.40 -7.12 -13.23
N ASP A 171 31.11 -6.93 -12.94
CA ASP A 171 30.50 -5.61 -12.80
C ASP A 171 31.00 -4.86 -11.55
N PHE A 172 31.63 -5.57 -10.61
CA PHE A 172 32.26 -4.94 -9.45
C PHE A 172 33.65 -4.39 -9.74
N SER A 173 34.27 -4.75 -10.87
CA SER A 173 35.65 -4.34 -11.18
C SER A 173 35.74 -2.86 -11.54
N ASN A 174 36.66 -2.12 -10.90
CA ASN A 174 36.93 -0.71 -11.15
C ASN A 174 35.72 0.22 -10.98
N VAL A 175 34.82 -0.12 -10.08
CA VAL A 175 33.63 0.68 -9.76
C VAL A 175 33.55 0.98 -8.26
N ARG A 176 32.74 1.97 -7.91
CA ARG A 176 32.35 2.29 -6.52
C ARG A 176 30.96 1.77 -6.26
N PRO A 177 30.81 0.55 -5.75
CA PRO A 177 29.50 -0.03 -5.49
C PRO A 177 28.83 0.66 -4.30
N THR A 178 27.52 0.42 -4.19
CA THR A 178 26.73 0.85 -3.04
C THR A 178 26.50 -0.32 -2.11
N ALA A 179 26.89 -0.16 -0.85
CA ALA A 179 26.53 -1.09 0.22
C ALA A 179 25.21 -0.66 0.86
N ARG A 180 24.38 -1.65 1.22
CA ARG A 180 23.11 -1.51 1.92
C ARG A 180 23.10 -2.48 3.09
N MET A 181 23.03 -1.98 4.31
CA MET A 181 22.77 -2.80 5.48
C MET A 181 21.30 -2.66 5.86
N ILE A 182 20.61 -3.77 5.92
CA ILE A 182 19.19 -3.86 6.24
C ILE A 182 19.07 -4.19 7.72
N ALA A 183 18.44 -3.30 8.49
CA ALA A 183 18.41 -3.39 9.96
C ALA A 183 17.64 -4.61 10.46
N LEU A 184 16.58 -5.02 9.75
CA LEU A 184 15.80 -6.21 10.10
C LEU A 184 16.43 -7.46 9.47
N PRO A 185 16.70 -8.53 10.24
CA PRO A 185 17.19 -9.81 9.71
C PRO A 185 16.29 -10.40 8.62
N GLU A 186 16.86 -11.16 7.68
CA GLU A 186 16.10 -11.80 6.61
C GLU A 186 15.01 -12.73 7.15
N SER A 187 15.26 -13.43 8.25
CA SER A 187 14.30 -14.32 8.92
C SER A 187 13.08 -13.62 9.52
N GLU A 188 13.16 -12.29 9.72
CA GLU A 188 12.10 -11.45 10.28
C GLU A 188 11.40 -10.59 9.21
N ARG A 189 11.75 -10.79 7.95
CA ARG A 189 11.19 -10.06 6.80
C ARG A 189 10.37 -10.99 5.91
N ASN A 190 9.33 -10.44 5.30
CA ASN A 190 8.59 -11.13 4.22
C ASN A 190 9.31 -11.05 2.86
N VAL A 191 10.41 -10.31 2.78
CA VAL A 191 11.19 -10.09 1.55
C VAL A 191 12.59 -10.64 1.75
N SER A 192 13.00 -11.56 0.89
CA SER A 192 14.34 -12.14 0.92
C SER A 192 15.41 -11.22 0.32
N ASP A 193 16.67 -11.48 0.63
CA ASP A 193 17.80 -10.77 0.02
C ASP A 193 17.83 -10.96 -1.50
N LEU A 194 17.41 -12.12 -1.99
CA LEU A 194 17.35 -12.45 -3.40
C LEU A 194 16.26 -11.64 -4.12
N GLN A 195 15.08 -11.52 -3.52
CA GLN A 195 13.99 -10.68 -4.03
C GLN A 195 14.39 -9.20 -4.07
N ILE A 196 15.10 -8.73 -3.05
CA ILE A 196 15.66 -7.37 -3.03
C ILE A 196 16.65 -7.20 -4.17
N ALA A 197 17.56 -8.15 -4.38
CA ALA A 197 18.55 -8.09 -5.45
C ALA A 197 17.90 -8.02 -6.85
N TRP A 198 16.90 -8.85 -7.14
CA TRP A 198 16.14 -8.79 -8.39
C TRP A 198 15.40 -7.45 -8.55
N THR A 199 14.81 -6.97 -7.47
CA THR A 199 14.09 -5.68 -7.48
C THR A 199 15.04 -4.52 -7.78
N LEU A 200 16.23 -4.52 -7.19
CA LEU A 200 17.27 -3.53 -7.46
C LEU A 200 17.73 -3.60 -8.91
N ALA A 201 17.96 -4.82 -9.44
CA ALA A 201 18.33 -5.04 -10.83
C ALA A 201 17.25 -4.55 -11.82
N LEU A 202 15.96 -4.82 -11.54
CA LEU A 202 14.85 -4.32 -12.34
C LEU A 202 14.74 -2.80 -12.29
N LYS A 203 15.00 -2.20 -11.12
CA LYS A 203 14.99 -0.75 -10.94
C LYS A 203 16.13 -0.09 -11.74
N GLU A 204 17.31 -0.66 -11.69
CA GLU A 204 18.49 -0.15 -12.45
C GLU A 204 18.25 -0.25 -13.95
N LYS A 205 17.62 -1.34 -14.41
CA LYS A 205 17.19 -1.50 -15.81
C LYS A 205 16.00 -0.60 -16.20
N GLY A 206 15.53 0.27 -15.30
CA GLY A 206 14.39 1.17 -15.55
C GLY A 206 13.04 0.47 -15.70
N ARG A 207 12.93 -0.81 -15.28
CA ARG A 207 11.68 -1.59 -15.38
C ARG A 207 10.72 -1.37 -14.22
N ILE A 208 11.16 -0.70 -13.16
CA ILE A 208 10.31 -0.30 -12.04
C ILE A 208 10.08 1.21 -12.09
N SER A 209 8.82 1.61 -12.10
CA SER A 209 8.41 3.02 -12.08
C SER A 209 7.39 3.27 -10.98
N ARG A 210 7.44 4.46 -10.38
CA ARG A 210 6.37 4.90 -9.48
C ARG A 210 5.18 5.37 -10.30
N VAL A 211 4.00 4.86 -9.98
CA VAL A 211 2.74 5.26 -10.61
C VAL A 211 1.84 5.83 -9.51
N PRO A 212 1.19 6.99 -9.72
CA PRO A 212 0.22 7.50 -8.76
C PRO A 212 -0.94 6.50 -8.62
N HIS A 213 -1.30 6.18 -7.38
CA HIS A 213 -2.36 5.21 -7.07
C HIS A 213 -3.73 5.88 -7.21
N THR A 214 -4.14 6.19 -8.44
CA THR A 214 -5.42 6.86 -8.72
C THR A 214 -6.62 5.98 -8.39
N SER A 215 -6.46 4.66 -8.32
CA SER A 215 -7.47 3.70 -7.90
C SER A 215 -8.02 3.99 -6.49
N LEU A 216 -7.23 4.61 -5.61
CA LEU A 216 -7.71 5.05 -4.29
C LEU A 216 -8.96 5.95 -4.40
N LEU A 217 -9.03 6.83 -5.39
CA LEU A 217 -10.14 7.76 -5.59
C LEU A 217 -11.21 7.25 -6.58
N THR A 218 -10.93 6.20 -7.34
CA THR A 218 -11.82 5.72 -8.42
C THR A 218 -12.44 4.34 -8.16
N HIS A 219 -11.86 3.58 -7.22
CA HIS A 219 -12.38 2.26 -6.87
C HIS A 219 -13.12 2.30 -5.52
N THR A 220 -13.99 1.32 -5.33
CA THR A 220 -14.67 1.06 -4.05
C THR A 220 -13.77 0.25 -3.13
N ASP A 221 -14.26 -0.09 -1.95
CA ASP A 221 -13.60 -1.01 -1.02
C ASP A 221 -13.40 -2.39 -1.66
N SER A 222 -12.27 -3.01 -1.35
CA SER A 222 -11.91 -4.35 -1.82
C SER A 222 -11.14 -5.08 -0.71
N THR A 223 -11.27 -6.41 -0.70
CA THR A 223 -10.45 -7.28 0.16
C THR A 223 -8.99 -7.35 -0.29
N TYR A 224 -8.73 -6.92 -1.52
CA TYR A 224 -7.38 -6.85 -2.09
C TYR A 224 -6.84 -5.42 -1.96
N PRO A 225 -5.74 -5.20 -1.22
CA PRO A 225 -5.18 -3.87 -0.97
C PRO A 225 -4.89 -3.07 -2.25
N GLU A 226 -4.43 -3.74 -3.29
CA GLU A 226 -4.07 -3.10 -4.57
C GLU A 226 -5.28 -2.57 -5.35
N LEU A 227 -6.48 -3.11 -5.08
CA LEU A 227 -7.74 -2.71 -5.71
C LEU A 227 -8.60 -1.86 -4.77
N ALA A 228 -8.20 -1.74 -3.51
CA ALA A 228 -8.96 -0.98 -2.53
C ALA A 228 -8.99 0.51 -2.87
N GLY A 229 -10.17 1.09 -2.79
CA GLY A 229 -10.38 2.52 -2.99
C GLY A 229 -11.31 3.11 -1.96
N ALA A 230 -11.27 4.42 -1.82
CA ALA A 230 -12.06 5.18 -0.86
C ALA A 230 -13.33 5.80 -1.47
N LEU A 231 -13.61 5.57 -2.77
CA LEU A 231 -14.71 6.23 -3.47
C LEU A 231 -16.07 6.00 -2.78
N ALA A 232 -16.38 4.76 -2.42
CA ALA A 232 -17.64 4.44 -1.76
C ALA A 232 -17.75 5.13 -0.40
N ALA A 233 -16.66 5.17 0.39
CA ALA A 233 -16.64 5.83 1.68
C ALA A 233 -16.80 7.35 1.54
N ILE A 234 -16.11 7.98 0.58
CA ILE A 234 -16.21 9.42 0.30
C ILE A 234 -17.62 9.79 -0.14
N VAL A 235 -18.15 9.08 -1.13
CA VAL A 235 -19.50 9.36 -1.65
C VAL A 235 -20.56 9.07 -0.59
N GLY A 236 -20.43 7.95 0.13
CA GLY A 236 -21.37 7.57 1.19
C GLY A 236 -21.40 8.60 2.33
N SER A 237 -20.25 9.06 2.81
CA SER A 237 -20.19 10.09 3.85
C SER A 237 -20.72 11.44 3.37
N LEU A 238 -20.40 11.84 2.13
CA LEU A 238 -20.93 13.09 1.55
C LEU A 238 -22.46 13.05 1.46
N LEU A 239 -23.02 11.95 0.94
CA LEU A 239 -24.48 11.79 0.85
C LEU A 239 -25.13 11.80 2.24
N THR A 240 -24.54 11.12 3.22
CA THR A 240 -25.00 11.13 4.60
C THR A 240 -25.01 12.54 5.19
N MET A 241 -23.94 13.30 4.98
CA MET A 241 -23.85 14.72 5.43
C MET A 241 -24.87 15.61 4.72
N MET A 242 -25.11 15.40 3.42
CA MET A 242 -26.12 16.15 2.67
C MET A 242 -27.52 15.89 3.22
N VAL A 243 -27.89 14.62 3.48
CA VAL A 243 -29.19 14.27 4.08
C VAL A 243 -29.31 14.89 5.46
N THR A 244 -28.29 14.77 6.30
CA THR A 244 -28.26 15.37 7.64
C THR A 244 -28.48 16.88 7.58
N GLY A 245 -27.70 17.59 6.78
CA GLY A 245 -27.78 19.03 6.64
C GLY A 245 -29.12 19.51 6.06
N PHE A 246 -29.61 18.85 5.03
CA PHE A 246 -30.87 19.19 4.38
C PHE A 246 -32.09 19.04 5.29
N ILE A 247 -32.04 18.13 6.28
CA ILE A 247 -33.12 17.91 7.24
C ILE A 247 -32.88 18.74 8.51
N ALA A 248 -31.71 18.60 9.13
CA ALA A 248 -31.47 19.16 10.45
C ALA A 248 -31.39 20.70 10.46
N ILE A 249 -30.79 21.31 9.41
CA ILE A 249 -30.62 22.77 9.37
C ILE A 249 -31.97 23.47 9.18
N PRO A 250 -32.80 23.19 8.16
CA PRO A 250 -34.08 23.85 8.01
C PRO A 250 -35.02 23.61 9.19
N VAL A 251 -35.17 22.34 9.60
CA VAL A 251 -36.06 22.00 10.71
C VAL A 251 -35.60 22.65 12.01
N GLY A 252 -34.30 22.65 12.29
CA GLY A 252 -33.74 23.27 13.50
C GLY A 252 -33.92 24.78 13.54
N ILE A 253 -33.66 25.46 12.40
CA ILE A 253 -33.84 26.92 12.30
C ILE A 253 -35.31 27.27 12.41
N PHE A 254 -36.21 26.64 11.66
CA PHE A 254 -37.64 26.95 11.74
C PHE A 254 -38.21 26.67 13.13
N ALA A 255 -37.78 25.55 13.78
CA ALA A 255 -38.19 25.28 15.16
C ALA A 255 -37.70 26.36 16.13
N SER A 256 -36.44 26.82 15.99
CA SER A 256 -35.90 27.88 16.86
C SER A 256 -36.58 29.20 16.68
N VAL A 257 -36.83 29.61 15.43
CA VAL A 257 -37.60 30.87 15.12
C VAL A 257 -39.01 30.76 15.67
N TYR A 258 -39.69 29.64 15.44
CA TYR A 258 -41.03 29.45 15.99
C TYR A 258 -41.06 29.57 17.50
N LEU A 259 -40.12 28.86 18.20
CA LEU A 259 -40.10 28.86 19.66
C LEU A 259 -39.73 30.22 20.27
N GLU A 260 -38.92 31.04 19.57
CA GLU A 260 -38.45 32.30 20.11
C GLU A 260 -39.40 33.47 19.77
N GLU A 261 -39.94 33.52 18.53
CA GLU A 261 -40.70 34.65 18.02
C GLU A 261 -42.24 34.44 18.07
N PHE A 262 -42.71 33.22 17.86
CA PHE A 262 -44.11 32.93 17.63
C PHE A 262 -44.78 32.10 18.72
N ALA A 263 -44.02 31.28 19.48
CA ALA A 263 -44.60 30.36 20.43
C ALA A 263 -45.24 31.11 21.62
N PRO A 264 -46.50 30.80 21.98
CA PRO A 264 -47.12 31.38 23.15
C PRO A 264 -46.40 30.89 24.42
N ARG A 265 -46.25 31.77 25.41
CA ARG A 265 -45.68 31.43 26.73
C ARG A 265 -46.68 30.63 27.57
N ASN A 266 -46.72 29.32 27.35
CA ASN A 266 -47.63 28.41 28.05
C ASN A 266 -46.87 27.12 28.49
N ARG A 267 -47.55 26.28 29.27
CA ARG A 267 -46.98 25.01 29.79
C ARG A 267 -46.53 24.07 28.68
N LEU A 268 -47.19 24.07 27.51
CA LEU A 268 -46.81 23.23 26.37
C LEU A 268 -45.45 23.64 25.78
N THR A 269 -45.23 24.93 25.59
CA THR A 269 -43.94 25.45 25.10
C THR A 269 -42.82 25.16 26.09
N GLU A 270 -43.07 25.29 27.40
CA GLU A 270 -42.10 24.95 28.45
C GLU A 270 -41.73 23.45 28.41
N ILE A 271 -42.72 22.57 28.24
CA ILE A 271 -42.49 21.12 28.13
C ILE A 271 -41.65 20.82 26.88
N ILE A 272 -41.91 21.48 25.73
CA ILE A 272 -41.14 21.29 24.51
C ILE A 272 -39.67 21.72 24.72
N GLU A 273 -39.45 22.88 25.36
CA GLU A 273 -38.10 23.39 25.64
C GLU A 273 -37.33 22.46 26.57
N VAL A 274 -37.95 21.96 27.61
CA VAL A 274 -37.32 20.99 28.53
C VAL A 274 -36.98 19.69 27.80
N ASN A 275 -37.84 19.19 26.89
CA ASN A 275 -37.58 18.00 26.11
C ASN A 275 -36.44 18.20 25.13
N ILE A 276 -36.33 19.36 24.44
CA ILE A 276 -35.21 19.66 23.55
C ILE A 276 -33.87 19.63 24.31
N ASN A 277 -33.84 20.24 25.51
CA ASN A 277 -32.64 20.24 26.34
C ASN A 277 -32.30 18.83 26.86
N ASN A 278 -33.30 18.03 27.22
CA ASN A 278 -33.11 16.65 27.65
C ASN A 278 -32.60 15.78 26.47
N LEU A 279 -33.13 15.96 25.26
CA LEU A 279 -32.67 15.27 24.04
C LEU A 279 -31.21 15.60 23.71
N ALA A 280 -30.78 16.85 23.92
CA ALA A 280 -29.37 17.23 23.72
C ALA A 280 -28.41 16.52 24.70
N ALA A 281 -28.91 16.09 25.87
CA ALA A 281 -28.13 15.34 26.88
C ALA A 281 -28.12 13.82 26.65
N VAL A 282 -28.90 13.29 25.67
CA VAL A 282 -28.98 11.85 25.40
C VAL A 282 -27.71 11.37 24.73
N PRO A 283 -27.06 10.26 25.23
CA PRO A 283 -25.91 9.66 24.60
C PRO A 283 -26.19 9.26 23.14
N SER A 284 -25.28 9.55 22.23
CA SER A 284 -25.41 9.27 20.78
C SER A 284 -25.75 7.81 20.45
N ILE A 285 -25.32 6.87 21.28
CA ILE A 285 -25.61 5.44 21.11
C ILE A 285 -27.11 5.16 21.14
N VAL A 286 -27.88 5.92 21.95
CA VAL A 286 -29.33 5.76 22.04
C VAL A 286 -30.00 6.17 20.72
N PHE A 287 -29.53 7.25 20.09
CA PHE A 287 -30.02 7.65 18.76
C PHE A 287 -29.69 6.62 17.68
N GLY A 288 -28.51 5.96 17.78
CA GLY A 288 -28.16 4.85 16.91
C GLY A 288 -29.09 3.65 17.05
N LEU A 289 -29.42 3.27 18.29
CA LEU A 289 -30.37 2.18 18.58
C LEU A 289 -31.80 2.54 18.14
N LEU A 290 -32.24 3.76 18.43
CA LEU A 290 -33.53 4.26 17.98
C LEU A 290 -33.62 4.26 16.45
N GLY A 291 -32.59 4.74 15.78
CA GLY A 291 -32.49 4.74 14.31
C GLY A 291 -32.55 3.32 13.73
N ALA A 292 -31.87 2.36 14.36
CA ALA A 292 -31.97 0.96 13.96
C ALA A 292 -33.37 0.40 14.15
N ALA A 293 -34.01 0.66 15.29
CA ALA A 293 -35.37 0.17 15.56
C ALA A 293 -36.41 0.80 14.63
N VAL A 294 -36.35 2.10 14.43
CA VAL A 294 -37.36 2.85 13.66
C VAL A 294 -37.09 2.74 12.16
N PHE A 295 -35.90 3.09 11.69
CA PHE A 295 -35.65 3.17 10.25
C PHE A 295 -35.40 1.82 9.60
N LEU A 296 -34.72 0.90 10.30
CA LEU A 296 -34.48 -0.45 9.76
C LEU A 296 -35.59 -1.41 10.14
N GLY A 297 -36.07 -1.37 11.39
CA GLY A 297 -37.08 -2.29 11.89
C GLY A 297 -38.49 -1.94 11.41
N PHE A 298 -38.97 -0.73 11.65
CA PHE A 298 -40.33 -0.32 11.34
C PHE A 298 -40.49 0.11 9.87
N PHE A 299 -39.61 0.96 9.34
CA PHE A 299 -39.70 1.43 7.96
C PHE A 299 -39.05 0.48 6.94
N GLY A 300 -38.31 -0.55 7.37
CA GLY A 300 -37.67 -1.53 6.49
C GLY A 300 -36.61 -0.97 5.56
N LEU A 301 -35.99 0.16 5.91
CA LEU A 301 -34.93 0.77 5.08
C LEU A 301 -33.66 -0.08 5.07
N PRO A 302 -32.89 -0.11 3.98
CA PRO A 302 -31.67 -0.89 3.89
C PRO A 302 -30.56 -0.33 4.82
N ARG A 303 -29.84 -1.24 5.50
CA ARG A 303 -28.80 -0.88 6.51
C ARG A 303 -27.67 -0.04 5.93
N SER A 304 -27.31 -0.26 4.69
CA SER A 304 -26.19 0.43 4.02
C SER A 304 -26.59 1.74 3.32
N ALA A 305 -27.83 2.20 3.47
CA ALA A 305 -28.28 3.41 2.82
C ALA A 305 -27.75 4.68 3.54
N PRO A 306 -27.07 5.61 2.84
CA PRO A 306 -26.66 6.90 3.40
C PRO A 306 -27.83 7.70 3.98
N LEU A 307 -29.04 7.47 3.46
CA LEU A 307 -30.29 8.05 3.95
C LEU A 307 -30.54 7.71 5.42
N VAL A 308 -30.38 6.44 5.81
CA VAL A 308 -30.59 6.01 7.21
C VAL A 308 -29.58 6.65 8.16
N GLY A 309 -28.31 6.65 7.78
CA GLY A 309 -27.26 7.32 8.53
C GLY A 309 -27.55 8.82 8.68
N GLY A 310 -27.96 9.47 7.59
CA GLY A 310 -28.31 10.90 7.55
C GLY A 310 -29.50 11.26 8.45
N LEU A 311 -30.55 10.41 8.44
CA LEU A 311 -31.72 10.58 9.31
C LEU A 311 -31.36 10.47 10.81
N VAL A 312 -30.55 9.47 11.16
CA VAL A 312 -30.09 9.27 12.56
C VAL A 312 -29.23 10.44 13.01
N LEU A 313 -28.28 10.90 12.16
CA LEU A 313 -27.45 12.05 12.47
C LEU A 313 -28.27 13.36 12.53
N ALA A 314 -29.32 13.50 11.71
CA ALA A 314 -30.21 14.64 11.78
C ALA A 314 -30.94 14.69 13.12
N LEU A 315 -31.49 13.57 13.61
CA LEU A 315 -32.12 13.50 14.93
C LEU A 315 -31.15 13.86 16.06
N LEU A 316 -29.90 13.40 15.96
CA LEU A 316 -28.85 13.68 16.94
C LEU A 316 -28.45 15.18 16.95
N THR A 317 -28.38 15.82 15.80
CA THR A 317 -27.91 17.21 15.67
C THR A 317 -29.03 18.25 15.86
N LEU A 318 -30.27 17.88 15.64
CA LEU A 318 -31.44 18.77 15.75
C LEU A 318 -31.50 19.54 17.07
N PRO A 319 -31.43 18.94 18.27
CA PRO A 319 -31.50 19.68 19.52
C PRO A 319 -30.39 20.73 19.65
N THR A 320 -29.16 20.38 19.22
CA THR A 320 -28.01 21.29 19.27
C THR A 320 -28.22 22.49 18.34
N ILE A 321 -28.74 22.28 17.12
CA ILE A 321 -29.03 23.35 16.17
C ILE A 321 -30.12 24.28 16.73
N ILE A 322 -31.19 23.73 17.31
CA ILE A 322 -32.28 24.53 17.90
C ILE A 322 -31.75 25.41 19.04
N ILE A 323 -30.97 24.84 19.97
CA ILE A 323 -30.42 25.56 21.11
C ILE A 323 -29.47 26.68 20.64
N ALA A 324 -28.55 26.36 19.73
CA ALA A 324 -27.60 27.34 19.20
C ALA A 324 -28.30 28.48 18.43
N SER A 325 -29.27 28.14 17.57
CA SER A 325 -30.05 29.13 16.80
C SER A 325 -30.89 30.02 17.71
N ARG A 326 -31.51 29.49 18.75
CA ARG A 326 -32.23 30.30 19.75
C ARG A 326 -31.30 31.24 20.52
N ALA A 327 -30.11 30.80 20.88
CA ALA A 327 -29.12 31.65 21.53
C ALA A 327 -28.69 32.80 20.65
N ALA A 328 -28.54 32.57 19.34
CA ALA A 328 -28.21 33.60 18.35
C ALA A 328 -29.37 34.60 18.10
N LEU A 329 -30.63 34.15 18.19
CA LEU A 329 -31.80 35.04 18.05
C LEU A 329 -31.99 35.95 19.25
N LYS A 330 -31.48 35.55 20.43
CA LYS A 330 -31.56 36.35 21.67
C LYS A 330 -30.47 37.38 21.82
N SER A 331 -29.37 37.28 21.03
CA SER A 331 -28.25 38.22 21.08
C SER A 331 -28.47 39.44 20.21
#